data_5b1851b2654dbe576f201fc8ba1935c0
#
_entry.id   5b1851b2654dbe576f201fc8ba1935c0
#
_cell.length_a   1.000
_cell.length_b   1.000
_cell.length_c   1.000
_cell.angle_alpha   90.00
_cell.angle_beta   90.00
_cell.angle_gamma   90.00
#
_symmetry.space_group_name_H-M   'P 1'
#
loop_
_entity.id
_entity.type
_entity.pdbx_description
1 polymer ?
#
loop_
_entity_poly.entity_id
_entity_poly.type
_entity_poly.pdbx_seq_one_letter_code
_entity_poly.pdbx_strand_id
1 'polypeptide(L)'
;MSDATYIEIKSLYKVFGGQPKSILPRIEAGESKQKILDETGHTVGLKDINLTIKRSEIFVIMGLSGSGKSTLVRHFNRLIEPTQGQILVEGEDVLQLNKAHLQEFRRQKMSMVFQHFGLMPHHTVLENVAFGLKTQGVAKGERNRKASKWLADVGLDGYEQQYPAQLSGGQQQRVGLARALCTDADI
;
A
#
# COMPACT_ATOMS: atom_id res chain seq x y z
N MET A 1 -21.68 9.13 -12.50
CA MET A 1 -20.58 8.51 -11.71
C MET A 1 -21.23 7.94 -10.47
N SER A 2 -21.06 6.68 -10.12
CA SER A 2 -21.72 6.09 -8.96
C SER A 2 -21.12 6.68 -7.68
N ASP A 3 -21.96 7.25 -6.85
CA ASP A 3 -21.62 7.84 -5.53
C ASP A 3 -21.34 6.73 -4.48
N ALA A 4 -21.03 5.52 -4.95
CA ALA A 4 -20.86 4.35 -4.12
C ALA A 4 -19.53 4.37 -3.38
N THR A 5 -19.60 4.13 -2.08
CA THR A 5 -18.44 3.90 -1.23
C THR A 5 -17.62 2.72 -1.75
N TYR A 6 -16.32 2.94 -1.95
CA TYR A 6 -15.40 1.91 -2.42
C TYR A 6 -14.51 1.38 -1.31
N ILE A 7 -13.94 2.29 -0.50
CA ILE A 7 -13.18 1.94 0.71
C ILE A 7 -13.83 2.63 1.90
N GLU A 8 -14.00 1.90 3.00
CA GLU A 8 -14.48 2.44 4.25
C GLU A 8 -13.60 1.94 5.40
N ILE A 9 -13.10 2.87 6.20
CA ILE A 9 -12.36 2.57 7.43
C ILE A 9 -13.21 3.00 8.62
N LYS A 10 -13.34 2.10 9.61
CA LYS A 10 -14.11 2.32 10.83
C LYS A 10 -13.25 2.11 12.06
N SER A 11 -13.15 3.15 12.88
CA SER A 11 -12.47 3.15 14.19
C SER A 11 -11.13 2.41 14.16
N LEU A 12 -10.25 2.79 13.21
CA LEU A 12 -8.97 2.13 13.02
C LEU A 12 -7.95 2.67 14.02
N TYR A 13 -7.39 1.76 14.81
CA TYR A 13 -6.30 2.03 15.74
C TYR A 13 -5.06 1.23 15.38
N LYS A 14 -3.90 1.85 15.53
CA LYS A 14 -2.61 1.16 15.47
C LYS A 14 -1.72 1.58 16.63
N VAL A 15 -1.38 0.62 17.46
CA VAL A 15 -0.38 0.74 18.52
C VAL A 15 0.77 -0.22 18.19
N PHE A 16 1.99 0.26 18.30
CA PHE A 16 3.22 -0.53 18.17
C PHE A 16 3.75 -0.82 19.57
N GLY A 17 4.20 -2.05 19.80
CA GLY A 17 4.68 -2.55 21.09
C GLY A 17 4.14 -3.94 21.39
N GLY A 18 4.55 -4.51 22.53
CA GLY A 18 4.04 -5.79 23.03
C GLY A 18 2.62 -5.64 23.55
N GLN A 19 1.72 -6.61 23.28
CA GLN A 19 0.33 -6.58 23.74
C GLN A 19 -0.42 -5.25 23.43
N PRO A 20 -0.45 -4.78 22.17
CA PRO A 20 -0.90 -3.43 21.81
C PRO A 20 -2.36 -3.13 22.19
N LYS A 21 -3.21 -4.17 22.34
CA LYS A 21 -4.61 -4.00 22.76
C LYS A 21 -4.75 -3.51 24.20
N SER A 22 -3.76 -3.76 25.09
CA SER A 22 -3.79 -3.30 26.49
C SER A 22 -3.73 -1.77 26.62
N ILE A 23 -3.30 -1.08 25.55
CA ILE A 23 -3.16 0.38 25.52
C ILE A 23 -4.44 1.10 25.07
N LEU A 24 -5.37 0.39 24.42
CA LEU A 24 -6.60 1.00 23.91
C LEU A 24 -7.41 1.75 24.98
N PRO A 25 -7.65 1.22 26.20
CA PRO A 25 -8.40 1.94 27.23
C PRO A 25 -7.72 3.28 27.63
N ARG A 26 -6.40 3.34 27.64
CA ARG A 26 -5.65 4.56 27.94
C ARG A 26 -5.81 5.62 26.83
N ILE A 27 -5.83 5.17 25.56
CA ILE A 27 -6.06 6.04 24.40
C ILE A 27 -7.49 6.59 24.43
N GLU A 28 -8.47 5.75 24.76
CA GLU A 28 -9.88 6.13 24.89
C GLU A 28 -10.12 7.08 26.05
N ALA A 29 -9.40 6.92 27.16
CA ALA A 29 -9.38 7.86 28.29
C ALA A 29 -8.72 9.21 27.96
N GLY A 30 -8.19 9.38 26.74
CA GLY A 30 -7.61 10.64 26.28
C GLY A 30 -6.16 10.90 26.71
N GLU A 31 -5.44 9.89 27.20
CA GLU A 31 -4.03 10.06 27.54
C GLU A 31 -3.20 10.47 26.32
N SER A 32 -2.19 11.31 26.53
CA SER A 32 -1.32 11.77 25.45
C SER A 32 -0.42 10.64 24.92
N LYS A 33 -0.10 10.70 23.63
CA LYS A 33 0.82 9.74 22.99
C LYS A 33 2.17 9.70 23.71
N GLN A 34 2.67 10.85 24.17
CA GLN A 34 3.94 10.95 24.87
C GLN A 34 3.89 10.24 26.22
N LYS A 35 2.85 10.48 27.03
CA LYS A 35 2.66 9.80 28.31
C LYS A 35 2.60 8.28 28.16
N ILE A 36 1.84 7.79 27.15
CA ILE A 36 1.76 6.36 26.86
C ILE A 36 3.14 5.81 26.50
N LEU A 37 3.90 6.51 25.66
CA LEU A 37 5.26 6.09 25.28
C LEU A 37 6.19 6.03 26.48
N ASP A 38 6.22 7.09 27.30
CA ASP A 38 7.15 7.22 28.43
C ASP A 38 6.88 6.15 29.51
N GLU A 39 5.62 5.85 29.79
CA GLU A 39 5.23 4.91 30.83
C GLU A 39 5.19 3.43 30.40
N THR A 40 4.97 3.19 29.09
CA THR A 40 4.69 1.81 28.62
C THR A 40 5.59 1.35 27.48
N GLY A 41 6.38 2.25 26.88
CA GLY A 41 7.18 1.96 25.69
C GLY A 41 6.37 1.76 24.40
N HIS A 42 5.05 1.99 24.42
CA HIS A 42 4.20 1.82 23.23
C HIS A 42 4.10 3.11 22.42
N THR A 43 4.11 2.96 21.10
CA THR A 43 3.90 4.07 20.17
C THR A 43 2.51 4.02 19.57
N VAL A 44 1.71 5.07 19.76
CA VAL A 44 0.38 5.21 19.15
C VAL A 44 0.55 5.77 17.74
N GLY A 45 0.46 4.91 16.72
CA GLY A 45 0.59 5.27 15.32
C GLY A 45 -0.68 5.87 14.72
N LEU A 46 -1.85 5.24 14.97
CA LEU A 46 -3.16 5.70 14.53
C LEU A 46 -4.14 5.65 15.70
N LYS A 47 -5.03 6.65 15.78
CA LYS A 47 -6.08 6.74 16.80
C LYS A 47 -7.39 7.07 16.12
N ASP A 48 -8.37 6.18 16.22
CA ASP A 48 -9.77 6.36 15.78
C ASP A 48 -9.89 6.97 14.36
N ILE A 49 -9.23 6.33 13.40
CA ILE A 49 -9.33 6.80 12.02
C ILE A 49 -10.63 6.28 11.41
N ASN A 50 -11.43 7.23 10.92
CA ASN A 50 -12.66 6.99 10.19
C ASN A 50 -12.56 7.73 8.86
N LEU A 51 -12.76 7.04 7.73
CA LEU A 51 -12.75 7.66 6.41
C LEU A 51 -13.51 6.81 5.40
N THR A 52 -13.98 7.47 4.36
CA THR A 52 -14.67 6.85 3.24
C THR A 52 -14.05 7.38 1.95
N ILE A 53 -13.75 6.48 1.01
CA ILE A 53 -13.25 6.80 -0.33
C ILE A 53 -14.24 6.25 -1.34
N LYS A 54 -14.66 7.08 -2.30
CA LYS A 54 -15.59 6.69 -3.35
C LYS A 54 -14.85 5.99 -4.51
N ARG A 55 -15.58 5.28 -5.34
CA ARG A 55 -15.02 4.70 -6.57
C ARG A 55 -14.51 5.81 -7.50
N SER A 56 -13.33 5.61 -8.07
CA SER A 56 -12.67 6.58 -8.97
C SER A 56 -12.32 7.93 -8.32
N GLU A 57 -12.27 8.00 -6.99
CA GLU A 57 -11.83 9.18 -6.26
C GLU A 57 -10.32 9.21 -6.11
N ILE A 58 -9.71 10.39 -6.29
CA ILE A 58 -8.33 10.66 -5.87
C ILE A 58 -8.38 11.19 -4.44
N PHE A 59 -8.03 10.34 -3.48
CA PHE A 59 -8.02 10.68 -2.06
C PHE A 59 -6.62 11.05 -1.58
N VAL A 60 -6.46 12.25 -1.02
CA VAL A 60 -5.15 12.77 -0.61
C VAL A 60 -5.04 12.79 0.92
N ILE A 61 -3.99 12.14 1.46
CA ILE A 61 -3.66 12.13 2.89
C ILE A 61 -2.49 13.08 3.12
N MET A 62 -2.73 14.18 3.83
CA MET A 62 -1.72 15.19 4.16
C MET A 62 -1.46 15.26 5.66
N GLY A 63 -0.30 15.78 6.05
CA GLY A 63 0.09 15.98 7.45
C GLY A 63 1.61 15.99 7.62
N LEU A 64 2.08 16.35 8.81
CA LEU A 64 3.50 16.44 9.16
C LEU A 64 4.21 15.09 9.09
N SER A 65 5.55 15.11 9.04
CA SER A 65 6.35 13.88 9.18
C SER A 65 6.01 13.20 10.52
N GLY A 66 5.92 11.87 10.51
CA GLY A 66 5.56 11.09 11.71
C GLY A 66 4.07 11.07 12.08
N SER A 67 3.18 11.76 11.34
CA SER A 67 1.73 11.80 11.66
C SER A 67 0.97 10.50 11.36
N GLY A 68 1.62 9.44 10.87
CA GLY A 68 0.99 8.14 10.60
C GLY A 68 0.50 7.91 9.17
N LYS A 69 0.69 8.84 8.23
CA LYS A 69 0.23 8.71 6.83
C LYS A 69 0.64 7.40 6.16
N SER A 70 1.94 7.10 6.15
CA SER A 70 2.46 5.86 5.56
C SER A 70 2.00 4.61 6.32
N THR A 71 1.75 4.74 7.62
CA THR A 71 1.17 3.69 8.44
C THR A 71 -0.26 3.41 7.97
N LEU A 72 -1.08 4.46 7.82
CA LEU A 72 -2.47 4.33 7.35
C LEU A 72 -2.53 3.67 5.96
N VAL A 73 -1.76 4.16 4.99
CA VAL A 73 -1.72 3.58 3.63
C VAL A 73 -1.36 2.09 3.64
N ARG A 74 -0.44 1.67 4.51
CA ARG A 74 -0.05 0.25 4.64
C ARG A 74 -1.09 -0.64 5.29
N HIS A 75 -2.13 -0.10 5.88
CA HIS A 75 -3.25 -0.88 6.40
C HIS A 75 -4.22 -1.29 5.28
N PHE A 76 -4.40 -0.50 4.23
CA PHE A 76 -5.32 -0.83 3.13
C PHE A 76 -5.05 -2.20 2.50
N ASN A 77 -3.78 -2.58 2.39
CA ASN A 77 -3.36 -3.87 1.85
C ASN A 77 -2.85 -4.86 2.93
N ARG A 78 -3.13 -4.56 4.21
CA ARG A 78 -2.68 -5.38 5.37
C ARG A 78 -1.17 -5.67 5.38
N LEU A 79 -0.33 -4.77 4.88
CA LEU A 79 1.12 -4.84 5.17
C LEU A 79 1.40 -4.57 6.64
N ILE A 80 0.51 -3.84 7.31
CA ILE A 80 0.49 -3.65 8.75
C ILE A 80 -0.90 -4.06 9.24
N GLU A 81 -0.94 -4.97 10.23
CA GLU A 81 -2.19 -5.33 10.90
C GLU A 81 -2.60 -4.23 11.89
N PRO A 82 -3.85 -3.78 11.90
CA PRO A 82 -4.33 -2.83 12.89
C PRO A 82 -4.40 -3.48 14.28
N THR A 83 -4.45 -2.65 15.31
CA THR A 83 -4.72 -3.10 16.67
C THR A 83 -6.23 -3.32 16.89
N GLN A 84 -7.05 -2.45 16.26
CA GLN A 84 -8.52 -2.51 16.28
C GLN A 84 -9.07 -1.75 15.08
N GLY A 85 -10.32 -2.01 14.73
CA GLY A 85 -11.08 -1.36 13.67
C GLY A 85 -11.38 -2.28 12.49
N GLN A 86 -11.95 -1.72 11.43
CA GLN A 86 -12.33 -2.42 10.21
C GLN A 86 -11.83 -1.69 8.98
N ILE A 87 -11.56 -2.43 7.92
CA ILE A 87 -11.21 -1.92 6.61
C ILE A 87 -12.06 -2.66 5.59
N LEU A 88 -13.06 -1.98 5.07
CA LEU A 88 -13.97 -2.53 4.07
C LEU A 88 -13.56 -2.05 2.68
N VAL A 89 -13.45 -2.96 1.74
CA VAL A 89 -13.28 -2.67 0.32
C VAL A 89 -14.41 -3.33 -0.44
N GLU A 90 -15.22 -2.55 -1.14
CA GLU A 90 -16.46 -3.03 -1.78
C GLU A 90 -17.39 -3.76 -0.79
N GLY A 91 -17.38 -3.36 0.49
CA GLY A 91 -18.18 -3.98 1.55
C GLY A 91 -17.55 -5.24 2.20
N GLU A 92 -16.46 -5.77 1.67
CA GLU A 92 -15.74 -6.91 2.23
C GLU A 92 -14.67 -6.45 3.24
N ASP A 93 -14.68 -7.00 4.46
CA ASP A 93 -13.66 -6.67 5.46
C ASP A 93 -12.34 -7.37 5.14
N VAL A 94 -11.36 -6.58 4.68
CA VAL A 94 -10.02 -7.05 4.32
C VAL A 94 -9.31 -7.73 5.51
N LEU A 95 -9.66 -7.38 6.74
CA LEU A 95 -9.07 -7.96 7.95
C LEU A 95 -9.55 -9.40 8.21
N GLN A 96 -10.69 -9.79 7.65
CA GLN A 96 -11.25 -11.16 7.78
C GLN A 96 -10.75 -12.10 6.68
N LEU A 97 -10.07 -11.60 5.66
CA LEU A 97 -9.53 -12.42 4.59
C LEU A 97 -8.50 -13.42 5.14
N ASN A 98 -8.64 -14.69 4.79
CA ASN A 98 -7.61 -15.68 5.04
C ASN A 98 -6.37 -15.43 4.15
N LYS A 99 -5.28 -16.17 4.37
CA LYS A 99 -4.01 -15.96 3.67
C LYS A 99 -4.14 -16.04 2.12
N ALA A 100 -4.94 -16.99 1.63
CA ALA A 100 -5.12 -17.18 0.19
C ALA A 100 -5.92 -16.02 -0.43
N HIS A 101 -7.05 -15.65 0.18
CA HIS A 101 -7.88 -14.55 -0.28
C HIS A 101 -7.16 -13.20 -0.16
N LEU A 102 -6.38 -12.98 0.91
CA LEU A 102 -5.56 -11.77 1.04
C LEU A 102 -4.48 -11.67 -0.04
N GLN A 103 -3.86 -12.80 -0.42
CA GLN A 103 -2.90 -12.83 -1.51
C GLN A 103 -3.56 -12.48 -2.84
N GLU A 104 -4.75 -13.00 -3.10
CA GLU A 104 -5.52 -12.71 -4.31
C GLU A 104 -5.98 -11.25 -4.33
N PHE A 105 -6.49 -10.73 -3.22
CA PHE A 105 -6.84 -9.32 -3.05
C PHE A 105 -5.67 -8.38 -3.39
N ARG A 106 -4.48 -8.65 -2.83
CA ARG A 106 -3.26 -7.87 -3.14
C ARG A 106 -2.82 -7.98 -4.58
N ARG A 107 -3.06 -9.13 -5.22
CA ARG A 107 -2.65 -9.39 -6.60
C ARG A 107 -3.55 -8.70 -7.61
N GLN A 108 -4.85 -8.63 -7.31
CA GLN A 108 -5.87 -8.19 -8.26
C GLN A 108 -6.37 -6.77 -7.99
N LYS A 109 -6.59 -6.43 -6.71
CA LYS A 109 -7.31 -5.22 -6.33
C LYS A 109 -6.39 -4.04 -6.00
N MET A 110 -5.15 -4.29 -5.58
CA MET A 110 -4.30 -3.21 -5.06
C MET A 110 -2.91 -3.21 -5.67
N SER A 111 -2.43 -2.00 -5.95
CA SER A 111 -1.04 -1.76 -6.28
C SER A 111 -0.44 -0.72 -5.35
N MET A 112 0.87 -0.68 -5.21
CA MET A 112 1.54 0.24 -4.31
C MET A 112 2.85 0.75 -4.89
N VAL A 113 3.03 2.08 -4.86
CA VAL A 113 4.30 2.73 -5.10
C VAL A 113 4.99 3.00 -3.77
N PHE A 114 6.18 2.45 -3.58
CA PHE A 114 6.95 2.58 -2.34
C PHE A 114 7.84 3.83 -2.36
N GLN A 115 7.99 4.46 -1.22
CA GLN A 115 8.81 5.67 -1.03
C GLN A 115 10.30 5.43 -1.40
N HIS A 116 10.82 4.23 -1.16
CA HIS A 116 12.17 3.77 -1.55
C HIS A 116 12.12 2.82 -2.76
N PHE A 117 11.21 3.06 -3.69
CA PHE A 117 10.99 2.37 -4.97
C PHE A 117 10.69 0.88 -4.85
N GLY A 118 11.31 0.15 -3.93
CA GLY A 118 11.10 -1.28 -3.70
C GLY A 118 11.36 -2.14 -4.94
N LEU A 119 12.31 -1.76 -5.77
CA LEU A 119 12.69 -2.52 -6.96
C LEU A 119 13.50 -3.75 -6.57
N MET A 120 13.31 -4.83 -7.30
CA MET A 120 14.06 -6.05 -7.15
C MET A 120 15.44 -5.89 -7.82
N PRO A 121 16.56 -5.88 -7.07
CA PRO A 121 17.87 -5.48 -7.59
C PRO A 121 18.43 -6.45 -8.63
N HIS A 122 18.02 -7.73 -8.57
CA HIS A 122 18.50 -8.80 -9.47
C HIS A 122 17.56 -9.02 -10.67
N HIS A 123 16.54 -8.19 -10.84
CA HIS A 123 15.65 -8.19 -11.98
C HIS A 123 15.92 -6.99 -12.86
N THR A 124 15.80 -7.15 -14.16
CA THR A 124 15.84 -6.04 -15.10
C THR A 124 14.68 -5.07 -14.88
N VAL A 125 14.75 -3.91 -15.47
CA VAL A 125 13.67 -2.90 -15.45
C VAL A 125 12.37 -3.50 -16.00
N LEU A 126 12.43 -4.19 -17.14
CA LEU A 126 11.27 -4.89 -17.72
C LEU A 126 10.68 -5.94 -16.77
N GLU A 127 11.54 -6.75 -16.16
CA GLU A 127 11.11 -7.78 -15.20
C GLU A 127 10.48 -7.19 -13.95
N ASN A 128 11.00 -6.06 -13.46
CA ASN A 128 10.42 -5.32 -12.35
C ASN A 128 9.00 -4.84 -12.67
N VAL A 129 8.79 -4.24 -13.84
CA VAL A 129 7.46 -3.75 -14.27
C VAL A 129 6.51 -4.92 -14.52
N ALA A 130 6.98 -5.99 -15.18
CA ALA A 130 6.18 -7.18 -15.51
C ALA A 130 5.88 -8.07 -14.29
N PHE A 131 6.46 -7.81 -13.12
CA PHE A 131 6.38 -8.71 -11.96
C PHE A 131 4.95 -8.94 -11.47
N GLY A 132 4.15 -7.89 -11.36
CA GLY A 132 2.76 -7.99 -10.96
C GLY A 132 1.96 -8.90 -11.89
N LEU A 133 2.07 -8.69 -13.20
CA LEU A 133 1.42 -9.54 -14.22
C LEU A 133 1.92 -11.00 -14.20
N LYS A 134 3.21 -11.21 -13.86
CA LYS A 134 3.74 -12.58 -13.66
C LYS A 134 3.03 -13.27 -12.49
N THR A 135 2.79 -12.56 -11.40
CA THR A 135 2.09 -13.13 -10.23
C THR A 135 0.60 -13.35 -10.49
N GLN A 136 0.01 -12.60 -11.42
CA GLN A 136 -1.35 -12.80 -11.92
C GLN A 136 -1.46 -13.97 -12.92
N GLY A 137 -0.35 -14.60 -13.32
CA GLY A 137 -0.34 -15.73 -14.25
C GLY A 137 -0.35 -15.34 -15.74
N VAL A 138 -0.15 -14.07 -16.06
CA VAL A 138 -0.14 -13.59 -17.46
C VAL A 138 1.06 -14.16 -18.22
N ALA A 139 0.82 -14.62 -19.45
CA ALA A 139 1.84 -15.21 -20.32
C ALA A 139 3.02 -14.26 -20.58
N LYS A 140 4.25 -14.80 -20.70
CA LYS A 140 5.49 -14.02 -20.80
C LYS A 140 5.47 -12.98 -21.92
N GLY A 141 5.01 -13.36 -23.11
CA GLY A 141 4.95 -12.44 -24.25
C GLY A 141 4.02 -11.25 -24.01
N GLU A 142 2.85 -11.52 -23.47
CA GLU A 142 1.84 -10.50 -23.17
C GLU A 142 2.29 -9.54 -22.06
N ARG A 143 2.75 -10.08 -20.91
CA ARG A 143 3.20 -9.25 -19.80
C ARG A 143 4.40 -8.37 -20.17
N ASN A 144 5.35 -8.89 -20.97
CA ASN A 144 6.50 -8.11 -21.42
C ASN A 144 6.06 -6.98 -22.37
N ARG A 145 5.17 -7.25 -23.33
CA ARG A 145 4.61 -6.22 -24.21
C ARG A 145 3.92 -5.11 -23.41
N LYS A 146 3.09 -5.47 -22.42
CA LYS A 146 2.40 -4.51 -21.58
C LYS A 146 3.38 -3.71 -20.71
N ALA A 147 4.39 -4.38 -20.15
CA ALA A 147 5.44 -3.73 -19.35
C ALA A 147 6.29 -2.75 -20.19
N SER A 148 6.70 -3.12 -21.43
CA SER A 148 7.42 -2.21 -22.32
C SER A 148 6.58 -1.00 -22.69
N LYS A 149 5.28 -1.16 -22.93
CA LYS A 149 4.39 -0.03 -23.16
C LYS A 149 4.40 0.94 -21.99
N TRP A 150 4.24 0.45 -20.76
CA TRP A 150 4.28 1.30 -19.57
C TRP A 150 5.64 1.96 -19.36
N LEU A 151 6.74 1.29 -19.72
CA LEU A 151 8.07 1.90 -19.68
C LEU A 151 8.18 3.07 -20.66
N ALA A 152 7.68 2.91 -21.87
CA ALA A 152 7.62 4.01 -22.84
C ALA A 152 6.74 5.16 -22.33
N ASP A 153 5.55 4.87 -21.77
CA ASP A 153 4.61 5.86 -21.23
C ASP A 153 5.22 6.70 -20.09
N VAL A 154 6.17 6.13 -19.31
CA VAL A 154 6.90 6.88 -18.28
C VAL A 154 8.24 7.43 -18.75
N GLY A 155 8.54 7.39 -20.06
CA GLY A 155 9.76 7.93 -20.66
C GLY A 155 11.01 7.12 -20.33
N LEU A 156 10.91 5.79 -20.29
CA LEU A 156 12.00 4.84 -20.06
C LEU A 156 12.11 3.80 -21.21
N ASP A 157 11.74 4.20 -22.43
CA ASP A 157 11.97 3.39 -23.63
C ASP A 157 13.47 3.16 -23.82
N GLY A 158 13.88 1.93 -24.13
CA GLY A 158 15.29 1.52 -24.25
C GLY A 158 15.99 1.15 -22.95
N TYR A 159 15.32 1.26 -21.79
CA TYR A 159 15.90 0.89 -20.48
C TYR A 159 15.50 -0.52 -20.01
N GLU A 160 14.79 -1.30 -20.82
CA GLU A 160 14.18 -2.58 -20.46
C GLU A 160 15.17 -3.58 -19.88
N GLN A 161 16.38 -3.63 -20.43
CA GLN A 161 17.43 -4.59 -20.05
C GLN A 161 18.37 -4.09 -18.95
N GLN A 162 18.23 -2.84 -18.52
CA GLN A 162 19.02 -2.29 -17.43
C GLN A 162 18.57 -2.85 -16.08
N TYR A 163 19.44 -2.78 -15.10
CA TYR A 163 19.18 -3.13 -13.71
C TYR A 163 18.95 -1.87 -12.86
N PRO A 164 18.24 -1.96 -11.73
CA PRO A 164 17.97 -0.80 -10.86
C PRO A 164 19.22 -0.01 -10.46
N ALA A 165 20.35 -0.68 -10.24
CA ALA A 165 21.62 -0.02 -9.88
C ALA A 165 22.20 0.90 -10.99
N GLN A 166 21.75 0.74 -12.23
CA GLN A 166 22.18 1.53 -13.39
C GLN A 166 21.30 2.78 -13.60
N LEU A 167 20.26 2.95 -12.79
CA LEU A 167 19.27 4.01 -12.91
C LEU A 167 19.49 5.10 -11.87
N SER A 168 19.21 6.36 -12.26
CA SER A 168 19.05 7.45 -11.29
C SER A 168 17.83 7.24 -10.40
N GLY A 169 17.78 7.91 -9.22
CA GLY A 169 16.63 7.82 -8.31
C GLY A 169 15.30 8.18 -8.97
N GLY A 170 15.27 9.21 -9.83
CA GLY A 170 14.08 9.58 -10.58
C GLY A 170 13.64 8.52 -11.61
N GLN A 171 14.60 7.84 -12.25
CA GLN A 171 14.30 6.72 -13.14
C GLN A 171 13.76 5.52 -12.35
N GLN A 172 14.35 5.18 -11.20
CA GLN A 172 13.85 4.11 -10.32
C GLN A 172 12.43 4.39 -9.84
N GLN A 173 12.11 5.66 -9.54
CA GLN A 173 10.75 6.07 -9.17
C GLN A 173 9.77 5.83 -10.32
N ARG A 174 10.13 6.20 -11.55
CA ARG A 174 9.30 5.95 -12.74
C ARG A 174 9.11 4.46 -13.03
N VAL A 175 10.13 3.63 -12.82
CA VAL A 175 9.98 2.15 -12.88
C VAL A 175 8.98 1.65 -11.82
N GLY A 176 9.06 2.17 -10.60
CA GLY A 176 8.11 1.85 -9.53
C GLY A 176 6.67 2.22 -9.88
N LEU A 177 6.48 3.39 -10.52
CA LEU A 177 5.18 3.86 -11.02
C LEU A 177 4.67 2.94 -12.15
N ALA A 178 5.50 2.67 -13.17
CA ALA A 178 5.13 1.77 -14.27
C ALA A 178 4.74 0.37 -13.76
N ARG A 179 5.48 -0.17 -12.78
CA ARG A 179 5.15 -1.45 -12.14
C ARG A 179 3.77 -1.45 -11.47
N ALA A 180 3.43 -0.36 -10.79
CA ALA A 180 2.14 -0.24 -10.13
C ALA A 180 1.00 -0.16 -11.14
N LEU A 181 1.14 0.67 -12.18
CA LEU A 181 0.12 0.88 -13.20
C LEU A 181 -0.05 -0.31 -14.14
N CYS A 182 1.00 -1.11 -14.36
CA CYS A 182 1.00 -2.22 -15.29
C CYS A 182 0.00 -3.33 -14.93
N THR A 183 -0.38 -3.44 -13.67
CA THR A 183 -1.30 -4.48 -13.16
C THR A 183 -2.76 -4.16 -13.36
N ASP A 184 -3.12 -2.91 -13.75
CA ASP A 184 -4.49 -2.39 -13.85
C ASP A 184 -5.31 -2.64 -12.56
N ALA A 185 -4.66 -2.54 -11.39
CA ALA A 185 -5.33 -2.69 -10.11
C ALA A 185 -6.31 -1.53 -9.87
N ASP A 186 -7.42 -1.82 -9.20
CA ASP A 186 -8.49 -0.83 -8.94
C ASP A 186 -8.05 0.27 -7.95
N ILE A 187 -7.05 -0.03 -7.08
CA ILE A 187 -6.54 0.83 -5.99
C ILE A 187 -5.03 0.94 -6.08
#